data_147894fd94dbf3c2ecd1f4a5f825126a
#
_entry.id   147894fd94dbf3c2ecd1f4a5f825126a
#
_cell.length_a   1.000
_cell.length_b   1.000
_cell.length_c   1.000
_cell.angle_alpha   90.00
_cell.angle_beta   90.00
_cell.angle_gamma   90.00
#
_symmetry.space_group_name_H-M   'P 1'
#
loop_
_entity.id
_entity.type
_entity.pdbx_description
1 polymer ?
#
loop_
_entity_poly.entity_id
_entity_poly.type
_entity_poly.pdbx_seq_one_letter_code
_entity_poly.pdbx_strand_id
1 'polypeptide(L)'
;MKKTIALIITLVITLSAALTGCGYTYKELNLRAKFDQSLKGTTLTVYNWGEYISDGEDDSMDVNKEFEKLTGIKVKYLNYVSNETMYSQIKSAGVSYDIIIPSDYMIERLKSEDMLQKIDTSKISNYDLIDSKYKGLFFDEKDEYSVPYNVGMVGIVYNEKLTGANIKHSWNVLWDPKYKDMALNFDNPRDAFMTAQMILGQDLNTTDKSEWDAAAELLKTGKSNL
;
A
#
# COMPACT_ATOMS: atom_id res chain seq x y z
N MET A 1 -46.17 31.89 16.52
CA MET A 1 -45.30 31.08 17.37
C MET A 1 -45.34 29.59 17.02
N LYS A 2 -46.46 28.87 17.03
CA LYS A 2 -46.48 27.40 16.73
C LYS A 2 -45.92 27.01 15.36
N LYS A 3 -46.20 27.78 14.30
CA LYS A 3 -45.69 27.51 12.94
C LYS A 3 -44.18 27.76 12.81
N THR A 4 -43.63 28.73 13.53
CA THR A 4 -42.19 29.07 13.54
C THR A 4 -41.39 28.00 14.29
N ILE A 5 -41.94 27.47 15.39
CA ILE A 5 -41.34 26.38 16.17
C ILE A 5 -41.33 25.10 15.35
N ALA A 6 -42.38 24.75 14.64
CA ALA A 6 -42.44 23.61 13.75
C ALA A 6 -41.37 23.69 12.62
N LEU A 7 -41.18 24.85 12.01
CA LEU A 7 -40.19 25.08 10.97
C LEU A 7 -38.74 24.90 11.46
N ILE A 8 -38.47 25.41 12.68
CA ILE A 8 -37.14 25.26 13.32
C ILE A 8 -36.85 23.79 13.67
N ILE A 9 -37.84 23.07 14.21
CA ILE A 9 -37.70 21.66 14.52
C ILE A 9 -37.45 20.82 13.26
N THR A 10 -38.16 21.10 12.16
CA THR A 10 -37.95 20.43 10.87
C THR A 10 -36.55 20.73 10.29
N LEU A 11 -36.07 21.97 10.41
CA LEU A 11 -34.74 22.36 9.95
C LEU A 11 -33.61 21.70 10.77
N VAL A 12 -33.81 21.56 12.07
CA VAL A 12 -32.82 20.86 12.96
C VAL A 12 -32.79 19.37 12.67
N ILE A 13 -33.93 18.74 12.39
CA ILE A 13 -33.98 17.31 12.05
C ILE A 13 -33.37 17.06 10.68
N THR A 14 -33.55 17.93 9.69
CA THR A 14 -32.93 17.79 8.37
C THR A 14 -31.42 18.08 8.42
N LEU A 15 -30.95 18.97 9.31
CA LEU A 15 -29.52 19.26 9.48
C LEU A 15 -28.79 18.14 10.23
N SER A 16 -29.47 17.46 11.18
CA SER A 16 -28.88 16.30 11.88
C SER A 16 -28.80 15.05 10.99
N ALA A 17 -29.67 14.90 9.99
CA ALA A 17 -29.59 13.83 9.01
C ALA A 17 -28.45 14.02 7.97
N ALA A 18 -27.98 15.26 7.79
CA ALA A 18 -26.85 15.56 6.89
C ALA A 18 -25.46 15.42 7.54
N LEU A 19 -25.42 15.15 8.86
CA LEU A 19 -24.17 14.97 9.63
C LEU A 19 -23.85 13.50 9.93
N THR A 20 -24.62 12.55 9.41
CA THR A 20 -24.20 11.16 9.42
C THR A 20 -23.14 10.97 8.35
N GLY A 21 -21.87 11.18 8.72
CA GLY A 21 -20.74 10.79 7.90
C GLY A 21 -20.93 9.35 7.45
N CYS A 22 -20.63 9.03 6.20
CA CYS A 22 -20.68 7.69 5.63
C CYS A 22 -19.63 6.80 6.28
N GLY A 23 -19.77 6.50 7.56
CA GLY A 23 -19.03 5.43 8.20
C GLY A 23 -19.64 4.10 7.79
N TYR A 24 -19.02 3.38 6.85
CA TYR A 24 -19.41 2.01 6.54
C TYR A 24 -19.20 1.12 7.75
N THR A 25 -20.24 0.43 8.21
CA THR A 25 -20.07 -0.64 9.18
C THR A 25 -19.81 -1.97 8.46
N TYR A 26 -19.12 -2.91 9.12
CA TYR A 26 -18.88 -4.24 8.54
C TYR A 26 -20.17 -4.96 8.07
N LYS A 27 -21.32 -4.63 8.63
CA LYS A 27 -22.63 -5.15 8.22
C LYS A 27 -23.03 -4.71 6.82
N GLU A 28 -22.55 -3.54 6.38
CA GLU A 28 -22.83 -2.97 5.07
C GLU A 28 -21.87 -3.50 4.00
N LEU A 29 -20.73 -4.10 4.43
CA LEU A 29 -19.70 -4.61 3.53
C LEU A 29 -20.05 -5.97 2.88
N ASN A 30 -21.24 -6.54 3.11
CA ASN A 30 -21.67 -7.84 2.55
C ASN A 30 -20.57 -8.91 2.64
N LEU A 31 -20.00 -9.09 3.82
CA LEU A 31 -18.91 -10.03 4.04
C LEU A 31 -19.34 -11.46 3.78
N ARG A 32 -18.70 -12.13 2.82
CA ARG A 32 -18.92 -13.56 2.51
C ARG A 32 -18.26 -14.50 3.52
N ALA A 33 -17.25 -14.01 4.24
CA ALA A 33 -16.47 -14.82 5.14
C ALA A 33 -17.29 -15.27 6.35
N LYS A 34 -17.20 -16.55 6.66
CA LYS A 34 -17.58 -17.10 7.96
C LYS A 34 -16.32 -17.10 8.81
N PHE A 35 -16.32 -16.32 9.89
CA PHE A 35 -15.16 -16.23 10.76
C PHE A 35 -15.10 -17.47 11.67
N ASP A 36 -13.96 -18.17 11.59
CA ASP A 36 -13.68 -19.28 12.48
C ASP A 36 -13.38 -18.76 13.89
N GLN A 37 -14.13 -19.22 14.87
CA GLN A 37 -13.99 -18.84 16.27
C GLN A 37 -12.97 -19.72 17.02
N SER A 38 -12.41 -20.74 16.39
CA SER A 38 -11.43 -21.65 17.03
C SER A 38 -10.13 -20.95 17.42
N LEU A 39 -9.79 -19.87 16.73
CA LEU A 39 -8.60 -19.06 16.99
C LEU A 39 -8.85 -17.86 17.92
N LYS A 40 -10.05 -17.74 18.49
CA LYS A 40 -10.38 -16.66 19.42
C LYS A 40 -9.41 -16.61 20.61
N GLY A 41 -8.90 -15.43 20.92
CA GLY A 41 -7.94 -15.20 21.99
C GLY A 41 -6.48 -15.36 21.58
N THR A 42 -6.20 -15.80 20.34
CA THR A 42 -4.84 -15.79 19.77
C THR A 42 -4.42 -14.41 19.32
N THR A 43 -3.16 -14.25 18.92
CA THR A 43 -2.61 -13.01 18.36
C THR A 43 -2.08 -13.27 16.96
N LEU A 44 -2.47 -12.44 16.01
CA LEU A 44 -1.96 -12.39 14.65
C LEU A 44 -0.95 -11.24 14.53
N THR A 45 0.27 -11.55 14.15
CA THR A 45 1.32 -10.54 13.94
C THR A 45 1.42 -10.19 12.46
N VAL A 46 1.07 -8.94 12.12
CA VAL A 46 1.06 -8.41 10.75
C VAL A 46 2.17 -7.38 10.58
N TYR A 47 2.93 -7.47 9.50
CA TYR A 47 4.01 -6.55 9.17
C TYR A 47 3.77 -5.93 7.79
N ASN A 48 3.44 -4.66 7.75
CA ASN A 48 2.95 -3.95 6.56
C ASN A 48 3.59 -2.57 6.39
N TRP A 49 3.35 -1.95 5.26
CA TRP A 49 3.62 -0.54 5.01
C TRP A 49 2.76 0.35 5.90
N GLY A 50 3.25 1.57 6.19
CA GLY A 50 2.58 2.50 7.10
C GLY A 50 1.16 2.87 6.68
N GLU A 51 0.98 3.20 5.40
CA GLU A 51 -0.25 3.82 4.87
C GLU A 51 -1.18 2.81 4.15
N TYR A 52 -1.01 1.51 4.35
CA TYR A 52 -1.72 0.49 3.56
C TYR A 52 -2.96 -0.08 4.25
N ILE A 53 -3.42 0.50 5.32
CA ILE A 53 -4.64 0.08 6.04
C ILE A 53 -5.34 1.28 6.64
N SER A 54 -6.66 1.23 6.69
CA SER A 54 -7.47 2.21 7.41
C SER A 54 -7.41 1.90 8.91
N ASP A 55 -7.03 2.88 9.72
CA ASP A 55 -6.77 2.76 11.16
C ASP A 55 -7.77 3.48 12.05
N GLY A 56 -8.80 4.08 11.45
CA GLY A 56 -9.85 4.81 12.15
C GLY A 56 -9.59 6.31 12.29
N GLU A 57 -8.50 6.83 11.72
CA GLU A 57 -8.31 8.27 11.58
C GLU A 57 -9.19 8.83 10.44
N ASP A 58 -9.43 10.14 10.44
CA ASP A 58 -10.21 10.86 9.41
C ASP A 58 -11.62 10.25 9.14
N ASP A 59 -12.33 9.85 10.20
CA ASP A 59 -13.65 9.19 10.12
C ASP A 59 -13.65 7.86 9.34
N SER A 60 -12.50 7.28 9.12
CA SER A 60 -12.36 5.99 8.46
C SER A 60 -12.63 4.82 9.42
N MET A 61 -12.82 3.62 8.87
CA MET A 61 -12.97 2.41 9.66
C MET A 61 -11.60 1.94 10.19
N ASP A 62 -11.48 1.66 11.49
CA ASP A 62 -10.34 0.92 12.03
C ASP A 62 -10.49 -0.58 11.70
N VAL A 63 -9.85 -1.00 10.63
CA VAL A 63 -9.96 -2.37 10.08
C VAL A 63 -9.46 -3.41 11.08
N ASN A 64 -8.37 -3.13 11.79
CA ASN A 64 -7.83 -4.06 12.78
C ASN A 64 -8.79 -4.26 13.96
N LYS A 65 -9.35 -3.17 14.50
CA LYS A 65 -10.34 -3.27 15.58
C LYS A 65 -11.62 -3.98 15.14
N GLU A 66 -12.09 -3.74 13.91
CA GLU A 66 -13.27 -4.45 13.40
C GLU A 66 -12.97 -5.95 13.22
N PHE A 67 -11.79 -6.31 12.71
CA PHE A 67 -11.35 -7.70 12.62
C PHE A 67 -11.30 -8.36 14.02
N GLU A 68 -10.71 -7.70 15.00
CA GLU A 68 -10.66 -8.20 16.38
C GLU A 68 -12.06 -8.42 16.98
N LYS A 69 -13.00 -7.50 16.74
CA LYS A 69 -14.40 -7.64 17.20
C LYS A 69 -15.10 -8.84 16.54
N LEU A 70 -14.86 -9.06 15.26
CA LEU A 70 -15.50 -10.12 14.49
C LEU A 70 -14.96 -11.51 14.83
N THR A 71 -13.66 -11.62 15.04
CA THR A 71 -12.97 -12.91 15.16
C THR A 71 -12.56 -13.25 16.59
N GLY A 72 -12.37 -12.23 17.43
CA GLY A 72 -11.77 -12.37 18.76
C GLY A 72 -10.25 -12.64 18.71
N ILE A 73 -9.62 -12.53 17.54
CA ILE A 73 -8.17 -12.63 17.34
C ILE A 73 -7.58 -11.24 17.52
N LYS A 74 -6.57 -11.10 18.36
CA LYS A 74 -5.85 -9.82 18.53
C LYS A 74 -4.90 -9.59 17.36
N VAL A 75 -4.79 -8.33 16.90
CA VAL A 75 -3.85 -7.96 15.83
C VAL A 75 -2.69 -7.17 16.43
N LYS A 76 -1.48 -7.73 16.32
CA LYS A 76 -0.23 -7.01 16.55
C LYS A 76 0.25 -6.47 15.21
N TYR A 77 -0.05 -5.20 14.94
CA TYR A 77 0.27 -4.56 13.68
C TYR A 77 1.57 -3.78 13.78
N LEU A 78 2.50 -4.05 12.87
CA LEU A 78 3.83 -3.44 12.82
C LEU A 78 4.05 -2.86 11.42
N ASN A 79 4.80 -1.76 11.35
CA ASN A 79 5.09 -1.07 10.08
C ASN A 79 6.57 -1.14 9.72
N TYR A 80 6.85 -1.09 8.43
CA TYR A 80 8.19 -0.92 7.87
C TYR A 80 8.20 0.16 6.79
N VAL A 81 9.38 0.68 6.50
CA VAL A 81 9.57 1.81 5.58
C VAL A 81 10.09 1.38 4.20
N SER A 82 10.68 0.19 4.10
CA SER A 82 11.14 -0.38 2.82
C SER A 82 11.14 -1.91 2.86
N ASN A 83 11.02 -2.55 1.68
CA ASN A 83 11.12 -4.00 1.56
C ASN A 83 12.47 -4.53 2.08
N GLU A 84 13.54 -3.78 1.87
CA GLU A 84 14.89 -4.15 2.30
C GLU A 84 15.02 -4.14 3.82
N THR A 85 14.43 -3.16 4.48
CA THR A 85 14.37 -3.09 5.96
C THR A 85 13.55 -4.25 6.50
N MET A 86 12.37 -4.51 5.93
CA MET A 86 11.51 -5.63 6.28
C MET A 86 12.24 -6.96 6.12
N TYR A 87 12.87 -7.20 4.96
CA TYR A 87 13.65 -8.40 4.68
C TYR A 87 14.79 -8.62 5.68
N SER A 88 15.58 -7.56 5.95
CA SER A 88 16.69 -7.63 6.90
C SER A 88 16.19 -7.99 8.31
N GLN A 89 15.07 -7.43 8.72
CA GLN A 89 14.45 -7.69 10.02
C GLN A 89 13.98 -9.16 10.13
N ILE A 90 13.31 -9.69 9.10
CA ILE A 90 12.85 -11.07 9.09
C ILE A 90 14.05 -12.04 9.12
N LYS A 91 15.10 -11.74 8.35
CA LYS A 91 16.28 -12.60 8.23
C LYS A 91 17.16 -12.62 9.48
N SER A 92 17.25 -11.51 10.20
CA SER A 92 18.20 -11.33 11.30
C SER A 92 17.64 -11.63 12.69
N ALA A 93 16.34 -11.50 12.90
CA ALA A 93 15.83 -11.24 14.24
C ALA A 93 15.24 -12.45 14.97
N GLY A 94 15.11 -13.62 14.33
CA GLY A 94 14.39 -14.75 14.93
C GLY A 94 12.94 -14.41 15.33
N VAL A 95 12.38 -13.33 14.76
CA VAL A 95 11.01 -12.90 14.96
C VAL A 95 10.16 -13.55 13.89
N SER A 96 9.08 -14.19 14.30
CA SER A 96 8.09 -14.75 13.39
C SER A 96 6.98 -13.73 13.15
N TYR A 97 6.60 -13.59 11.90
CA TYR A 97 5.42 -12.82 11.47
C TYR A 97 4.43 -13.82 10.85
N ASP A 98 3.13 -13.62 11.10
CA ASP A 98 2.09 -14.47 10.52
C ASP A 98 1.74 -13.99 9.11
N ILE A 99 1.70 -12.66 8.92
CA ILE A 99 1.43 -12.03 7.62
C ILE A 99 2.43 -10.90 7.37
N ILE A 100 2.96 -10.86 6.15
CA ILE A 100 3.77 -9.77 5.63
C ILE A 100 3.19 -9.28 4.31
N ILE A 101 3.28 -7.99 4.02
CA ILE A 101 2.71 -7.38 2.80
C ILE A 101 3.82 -6.70 1.97
N PRO A 102 4.73 -7.46 1.35
CA PRO A 102 5.80 -6.93 0.52
C PRO A 102 5.37 -6.65 -0.92
N SER A 103 6.24 -5.96 -1.65
CA SER A 103 6.11 -5.84 -3.10
C SER A 103 6.46 -7.14 -3.81
N ASP A 104 6.01 -7.28 -5.04
CA ASP A 104 6.15 -8.45 -5.92
C ASP A 104 7.58 -9.02 -6.01
N TYR A 105 8.58 -8.19 -6.30
CA TYR A 105 9.98 -8.62 -6.38
C TYR A 105 10.52 -9.18 -5.06
N MET A 106 9.99 -8.71 -3.94
CA MET A 106 10.38 -9.20 -2.63
C MET A 106 9.67 -10.51 -2.30
N ILE A 107 8.44 -10.73 -2.78
CA ILE A 107 7.77 -12.03 -2.72
C ILE A 107 8.60 -13.07 -3.47
N GLU A 108 9.04 -12.76 -4.69
CA GLU A 108 9.90 -13.65 -5.49
C GLU A 108 11.19 -14.01 -4.74
N ARG A 109 11.85 -13.03 -4.14
CA ARG A 109 13.05 -13.25 -3.34
C ARG A 109 12.80 -14.14 -2.12
N LEU A 110 11.79 -13.80 -1.31
CA LEU A 110 11.46 -14.57 -0.11
C LEU A 110 11.06 -16.01 -0.45
N LYS A 111 10.34 -16.21 -1.56
CA LYS A 111 10.00 -17.53 -2.09
C LYS A 111 11.25 -18.30 -2.51
N SER A 112 12.19 -17.68 -3.22
CA SER A 112 13.43 -18.32 -3.65
C SER A 112 14.39 -18.70 -2.48
N GLU A 113 14.22 -18.05 -1.34
CA GLU A 113 14.97 -18.32 -0.12
C GLU A 113 14.20 -19.24 0.88
N ASP A 114 13.09 -19.86 0.46
CA ASP A 114 12.23 -20.72 1.28
C ASP A 114 11.72 -20.05 2.58
N MET A 115 11.49 -18.74 2.54
CA MET A 115 11.06 -17.94 3.70
C MET A 115 9.55 -17.76 3.79
N LEU A 116 8.79 -18.25 2.82
CA LEU A 116 7.32 -18.16 2.78
C LEU A 116 6.68 -19.54 2.93
N GLN A 117 5.53 -19.56 3.60
CA GLN A 117 4.68 -20.75 3.66
C GLN A 117 3.66 -20.72 2.50
N LYS A 118 3.28 -21.91 2.02
CA LYS A 118 2.23 -22.03 1.02
C LYS A 118 0.86 -21.65 1.59
N ILE A 119 0.09 -20.98 0.77
CA ILE A 119 -1.28 -20.56 1.05
C ILE A 119 -2.24 -21.48 0.28
N ASP A 120 -3.29 -21.93 0.95
CA ASP A 120 -4.40 -22.62 0.30
C ASP A 120 -5.50 -21.59 -0.03
N THR A 121 -5.45 -21.07 -1.25
CA THR A 121 -6.40 -20.04 -1.73
C THR A 121 -7.85 -20.53 -1.75
N SER A 122 -8.08 -21.85 -1.78
CA SER A 122 -9.44 -22.42 -1.71
C SER A 122 -10.14 -22.15 -0.38
N LYS A 123 -9.37 -21.85 0.66
CA LYS A 123 -9.88 -21.49 2.00
C LYS A 123 -10.17 -19.98 2.15
N ILE A 124 -9.82 -19.18 1.16
CA ILE A 124 -10.03 -17.73 1.18
C ILE A 124 -11.32 -17.42 0.42
N SER A 125 -12.42 -17.25 1.15
CA SER A 125 -13.76 -17.11 0.58
C SER A 125 -13.95 -15.95 -0.40
N ASN A 126 -13.12 -14.93 -0.32
CA ASN A 126 -13.17 -13.73 -1.17
C ASN A 126 -12.11 -13.73 -2.28
N TYR A 127 -11.34 -14.81 -2.43
CA TYR A 127 -10.28 -14.90 -3.44
C TYR A 127 -10.81 -14.75 -4.87
N ASP A 128 -12.04 -15.23 -5.13
CA ASP A 128 -12.72 -15.12 -6.43
C ASP A 128 -13.08 -13.67 -6.82
N LEU A 129 -13.13 -12.74 -5.84
CA LEU A 129 -13.41 -11.32 -6.07
C LEU A 129 -12.20 -10.56 -6.60
N ILE A 130 -11.00 -11.12 -6.49
CA ILE A 130 -9.78 -10.51 -7.02
C ILE A 130 -9.82 -10.60 -8.55
N ASP A 131 -9.60 -9.46 -9.23
CA ASP A 131 -9.53 -9.40 -10.70
C ASP A 131 -8.43 -10.36 -11.21
N SER A 132 -8.77 -11.14 -12.23
CA SER A 132 -7.88 -12.17 -12.81
C SER A 132 -6.56 -11.61 -13.33
N LYS A 133 -6.52 -10.33 -13.73
CA LYS A 133 -5.27 -9.67 -14.19
C LYS A 133 -4.20 -9.54 -13.10
N TYR A 134 -4.56 -9.71 -11.83
CA TYR A 134 -3.63 -9.67 -10.69
C TYR A 134 -3.31 -11.06 -10.14
N LYS A 135 -3.78 -12.14 -10.77
CA LYS A 135 -3.53 -13.52 -10.39
C LYS A 135 -2.52 -14.16 -11.33
N GLY A 136 -1.79 -15.16 -10.85
CA GLY A 136 -0.85 -15.93 -11.65
C GLY A 136 0.29 -15.09 -12.23
N LEU A 137 0.74 -14.06 -11.50
CA LEU A 137 1.80 -13.17 -11.97
C LEU A 137 3.17 -13.83 -11.85
N PHE A 138 4.17 -13.32 -12.58
CA PHE A 138 5.50 -13.93 -12.74
C PHE A 138 6.20 -14.29 -11.43
N PHE A 139 5.98 -13.54 -10.37
CA PHE A 139 6.59 -13.80 -9.06
C PHE A 139 5.92 -14.95 -8.29
N ASP A 140 4.66 -15.28 -8.61
CA ASP A 140 3.90 -16.37 -7.99
C ASP A 140 2.85 -16.96 -8.96
N GLU A 141 3.30 -17.59 -10.04
CA GLU A 141 2.48 -18.05 -11.17
C GLU A 141 1.30 -18.95 -10.78
N LYS A 142 1.36 -19.59 -9.63
CA LYS A 142 0.32 -20.51 -9.14
C LYS A 142 -0.49 -19.96 -7.98
N ASP A 143 -0.23 -18.72 -7.56
CA ASP A 143 -0.84 -18.10 -6.38
C ASP A 143 -0.73 -18.98 -5.13
N GLU A 144 0.42 -19.64 -4.96
CA GLU A 144 0.66 -20.57 -3.84
C GLU A 144 1.28 -19.89 -2.61
N TYR A 145 1.82 -18.67 -2.74
CA TYR A 145 2.57 -18.00 -1.68
C TYR A 145 2.05 -16.61 -1.36
N SER A 146 1.22 -16.04 -2.22
CA SER A 146 0.74 -14.69 -2.07
C SER A 146 -0.73 -14.50 -2.46
N VAL A 147 -1.33 -13.46 -1.90
CA VAL A 147 -2.66 -12.97 -2.28
C VAL A 147 -2.54 -11.49 -2.61
N PRO A 148 -3.00 -11.03 -3.78
CA PRO A 148 -2.97 -9.63 -4.14
C PRO A 148 -3.71 -8.77 -3.11
N TYR A 149 -3.03 -7.77 -2.57
CA TYR A 149 -3.56 -6.87 -1.55
C TYR A 149 -3.84 -5.48 -2.09
N ASN A 150 -2.84 -4.88 -2.73
CA ASN A 150 -2.91 -3.52 -3.24
C ASN A 150 -2.12 -3.39 -4.55
N VAL A 151 -2.51 -2.43 -5.38
CA VAL A 151 -1.80 -2.06 -6.61
C VAL A 151 -1.55 -0.57 -6.58
N GLY A 152 -0.28 -0.20 -6.60
CA GLY A 152 0.17 1.18 -6.67
C GLY A 152 0.54 1.59 -8.09
N MET A 153 0.40 2.87 -8.38
CA MET A 153 0.99 3.52 -9.55
C MET A 153 1.98 4.57 -9.09
N VAL A 154 3.15 4.57 -9.72
CA VAL A 154 4.16 5.58 -9.44
C VAL A 154 4.08 6.69 -10.48
N GLY A 155 4.11 7.92 -10.03
CA GLY A 155 4.02 9.10 -10.89
C GLY A 155 4.65 10.34 -10.24
N ILE A 156 4.67 11.42 -10.98
CA ILE A 156 5.14 12.71 -10.48
C ILE A 156 3.93 13.53 -10.04
N VAL A 157 3.94 13.95 -8.77
CA VAL A 157 3.00 14.93 -8.23
C VAL A 157 3.70 16.28 -8.17
N TYR A 158 3.08 17.33 -8.66
CA TYR A 158 3.67 18.67 -8.63
C TYR A 158 2.65 19.73 -8.15
N ASN A 159 3.18 20.75 -7.48
CA ASN A 159 2.40 21.90 -7.07
C ASN A 159 2.42 22.95 -8.18
N GLU A 160 1.31 23.07 -8.90
CA GLU A 160 1.17 23.95 -10.06
C GLU A 160 1.41 25.43 -9.73
N LYS A 161 1.13 25.86 -8.48
CA LYS A 161 1.41 27.23 -8.04
C LYS A 161 2.90 27.53 -7.92
N LEU A 162 3.72 26.50 -7.63
CA LEU A 162 5.17 26.66 -7.48
C LEU A 162 5.90 26.38 -8.81
N THR A 163 5.47 25.39 -9.57
CA THR A 163 6.14 24.97 -10.81
C THR A 163 5.65 25.75 -12.04
N GLY A 164 4.44 26.33 -11.97
CA GLY A 164 3.70 26.88 -13.10
C GLY A 164 2.98 25.79 -13.90
N ALA A 165 1.94 26.18 -14.63
CA ALA A 165 1.06 25.28 -15.40
C ALA A 165 1.76 24.58 -16.60
N ASN A 166 2.95 25.03 -17.01
CA ASN A 166 3.68 24.53 -18.18
C ASN A 166 4.84 23.60 -17.83
N ILE A 167 4.73 22.83 -16.73
CA ILE A 167 5.71 21.81 -16.38
C ILE A 167 5.73 20.70 -17.46
N LYS A 168 6.90 20.24 -17.83
CA LYS A 168 7.02 19.09 -18.76
C LYS A 168 6.57 17.82 -18.05
N HIS A 169 5.65 17.09 -18.63
CA HIS A 169 5.17 15.79 -18.12
C HIS A 169 6.19 14.70 -18.48
N SER A 170 7.31 14.69 -17.79
CA SER A 170 8.42 13.76 -18.00
C SER A 170 9.21 13.56 -16.71
N TRP A 171 9.73 12.37 -16.51
CA TRP A 171 10.64 12.05 -15.40
C TRP A 171 11.88 12.95 -15.35
N ASN A 172 12.32 13.49 -16.50
CA ASN A 172 13.42 14.44 -16.58
C ASN A 172 13.24 15.71 -15.71
N VAL A 173 12.02 16.00 -15.29
CA VAL A 173 11.76 17.15 -14.40
C VAL A 173 12.52 17.07 -13.08
N LEU A 174 12.79 15.86 -12.58
CA LEU A 174 13.56 15.64 -11.35
C LEU A 174 15.03 16.05 -11.50
N TRP A 175 15.55 16.11 -12.74
CA TRP A 175 16.93 16.52 -13.08
C TRP A 175 17.00 17.92 -13.71
N ASP A 176 15.87 18.63 -13.86
CA ASP A 176 15.84 19.97 -14.42
C ASP A 176 16.33 20.98 -13.36
N PRO A 177 17.45 21.71 -13.62
CA PRO A 177 17.98 22.69 -12.68
C PRO A 177 16.97 23.79 -12.28
N LYS A 178 15.94 24.00 -13.09
CA LYS A 178 14.85 24.94 -12.77
C LYS A 178 14.13 24.59 -11.45
N TYR A 179 14.11 23.30 -11.08
CA TYR A 179 13.43 22.80 -9.90
C TYR A 179 14.38 22.35 -8.80
N LYS A 180 15.63 22.84 -8.84
CA LYS A 180 16.62 22.56 -7.82
C LYS A 180 16.10 22.93 -6.43
N ASP A 181 16.33 22.07 -5.45
CA ASP A 181 15.86 22.18 -4.06
C ASP A 181 14.32 22.25 -3.92
N MET A 182 13.58 21.88 -4.98
CA MET A 182 12.11 21.85 -5.01
C MET A 182 11.56 20.46 -5.31
N ALA A 183 12.41 19.50 -5.59
CA ALA A 183 12.03 18.14 -5.95
C ALA A 183 12.40 17.16 -4.84
N LEU A 184 11.59 16.12 -4.70
CA LEU A 184 11.86 14.96 -3.85
C LEU A 184 11.85 13.72 -4.74
N ASN A 185 12.74 12.80 -4.44
CA ASN A 185 12.74 11.46 -5.03
C ASN A 185 12.59 10.41 -3.91
N PHE A 186 12.36 9.17 -4.27
CA PHE A 186 12.28 8.06 -3.33
C PHE A 186 13.63 7.85 -2.61
N ASP A 187 13.58 7.53 -1.33
CA ASP A 187 14.73 7.11 -0.55
C ASP A 187 14.94 5.59 -0.56
N ASN A 188 13.92 4.81 -0.98
CA ASN A 188 14.10 3.39 -1.21
C ASN A 188 14.79 3.14 -2.57
N PRO A 189 15.70 2.15 -2.64
CA PRO A 189 16.54 1.98 -3.83
C PRO A 189 15.75 1.56 -5.06
N ARG A 190 14.74 0.71 -4.94
CA ARG A 190 14.03 0.18 -6.10
C ARG A 190 13.32 1.28 -6.88
N ASP A 191 12.55 2.12 -6.19
CA ASP A 191 11.79 3.20 -6.82
C ASP A 191 12.71 4.34 -7.27
N ALA A 192 13.79 4.63 -6.53
CA ALA A 192 14.79 5.60 -6.97
C ALA A 192 15.45 5.19 -8.30
N PHE A 193 15.89 3.94 -8.42
CA PHE A 193 16.45 3.41 -9.66
C PHE A 193 15.44 3.43 -10.81
N MET A 194 14.16 3.06 -10.54
CA MET A 194 13.11 3.13 -11.54
C MET A 194 13.02 4.52 -12.19
N THR A 195 13.12 5.61 -11.41
CA THR A 195 13.05 6.97 -11.99
C THR A 195 14.17 7.23 -13.01
N ALA A 196 15.38 6.76 -12.72
CA ALA A 196 16.51 6.88 -13.64
C ALA A 196 16.36 5.97 -14.86
N GLN A 197 15.94 4.72 -14.66
CA GLN A 197 15.71 3.75 -15.74
C GLN A 197 14.62 4.24 -16.72
N MET A 198 13.54 4.84 -16.21
CA MET A 198 12.50 5.45 -17.04
C MET A 198 13.04 6.57 -17.95
N ILE A 199 13.98 7.39 -17.44
CA ILE A 199 14.63 8.44 -18.23
C ILE A 199 15.53 7.83 -19.30
N LEU A 200 16.28 6.78 -18.96
CA LEU A 200 17.21 6.10 -19.85
C LEU A 200 16.49 5.17 -20.85
N GLY A 201 15.17 4.97 -20.73
CA GLY A 201 14.40 4.06 -21.58
C GLY A 201 14.77 2.58 -21.38
N GLN A 202 15.25 2.22 -20.20
CA GLN A 202 15.64 0.86 -19.83
C GLN A 202 14.44 0.02 -19.39
N ASP A 203 14.57 -1.29 -19.45
CA ASP A 203 13.63 -2.21 -18.81
C ASP A 203 13.78 -2.12 -17.27
N LEU A 204 12.67 -1.90 -16.57
CA LEU A 204 12.66 -1.79 -15.10
C LEU A 204 13.04 -3.11 -14.39
N ASN A 205 12.96 -4.22 -15.10
CA ASN A 205 13.33 -5.55 -14.64
C ASN A 205 14.65 -6.06 -15.28
N THR A 206 15.44 -5.15 -15.86
CA THR A 206 16.72 -5.52 -16.46
C THR A 206 17.63 -6.27 -15.48
N THR A 207 18.34 -7.27 -16.01
CA THR A 207 19.42 -7.98 -15.30
C THR A 207 20.82 -7.54 -15.80
N ASP A 208 20.85 -6.61 -16.77
CA ASP A 208 22.11 -6.10 -17.31
C ASP A 208 22.76 -5.11 -16.31
N LYS A 209 23.95 -5.51 -15.85
CA LYS A 209 24.73 -4.68 -14.91
C LYS A 209 25.06 -3.30 -15.50
N SER A 210 25.31 -3.19 -16.80
CA SER A 210 25.65 -1.93 -17.45
C SER A 210 24.51 -0.92 -17.40
N GLU A 211 23.27 -1.39 -17.51
CA GLU A 211 22.08 -0.56 -17.37
C GLU A 211 21.90 -0.07 -15.92
N TRP A 212 22.14 -0.95 -14.95
CA TRP A 212 22.15 -0.56 -13.54
C TRP A 212 23.25 0.48 -13.23
N ASP A 213 24.47 0.30 -13.76
CA ASP A 213 25.56 1.25 -13.59
C ASP A 213 25.20 2.62 -14.20
N ALA A 214 24.58 2.64 -15.39
CA ALA A 214 24.13 3.89 -16.04
C ALA A 214 23.04 4.60 -15.24
N ALA A 215 22.08 3.85 -14.70
CA ALA A 215 21.03 4.40 -13.82
C ALA A 215 21.63 4.97 -12.53
N ALA A 216 22.60 4.27 -11.92
CA ALA A 216 23.31 4.75 -10.73
C ALA A 216 24.07 6.07 -10.99
N GLU A 217 24.76 6.20 -12.14
CA GLU A 217 25.44 7.44 -12.51
C GLU A 217 24.44 8.59 -12.71
N LEU A 218 23.29 8.33 -13.35
CA LEU A 218 22.25 9.33 -13.51
C LEU A 218 21.71 9.79 -12.15
N LEU A 219 21.45 8.86 -11.22
CA LEU A 219 21.00 9.21 -9.86
C LEU A 219 22.03 10.06 -9.11
N LYS A 220 23.31 9.75 -9.22
CA LYS A 220 24.39 10.56 -8.61
C LYS A 220 24.38 12.00 -9.14
N THR A 221 24.21 12.19 -10.45
CA THR A 221 24.15 13.54 -11.03
C THR A 221 22.89 14.29 -10.60
N GLY A 222 21.76 13.60 -10.46
CA GLY A 222 20.49 14.16 -10.02
C GLY A 222 20.46 14.57 -8.55
N LYS A 223 21.29 13.93 -7.71
CA LYS A 223 21.31 14.18 -6.26
C LYS A 223 21.54 15.66 -5.90
N SER A 224 22.28 16.40 -6.71
CA SER A 224 22.54 17.83 -6.50
C SER A 224 21.33 18.72 -6.80
N ASN A 225 20.29 18.17 -7.39
CA ASN A 225 19.06 18.87 -7.77
C ASN A 225 17.90 18.63 -6.79
N LEU A 226 18.00 17.61 -5.95
CA LEU A 226 16.99 17.19 -4.96
C LEU A 226 17.15 17.89 -3.63
#